data_26ffbdfd000a1e630976676ddcf5fcc1
#
_entry.id   26ffbdfd000a1e630976676ddcf5fcc1
#
_cell.length_a   1.000
_cell.length_b   1.000
_cell.length_c   1.000
_cell.angle_alpha   90.00
_cell.angle_beta   90.00
_cell.angle_gamma   90.00
#
_symmetry.space_group_name_H-M   'P 1'
#
loop_
_entity.id
_entity.type
_entity.pdbx_description
1 polymer ?
#
loop_
_entity_poly.entity_id
_entity_poly.type
_entity_poly.pdbx_seq_one_letter_code
_entity_poly.pdbx_strand_id
1 'polypeptide(L)'
;VSSPARTHLSALLLIGLAWLTVSCTSTPGEPVHVEPTPSTSASDPAPESAIVRAGLDDFRFRPAGPLEDNPVKVWYSAPEGSLEDVPILIVMHGAQRDGRAYRQDWLPLLEDTDVLLLVPEFSDDEYPGVEAYNLGRTIDDDGDLRPEDEWSLGVIEQLFDYVVDEIGSTANDYALFGHSAGAQFVHRFIEFMPESRARVAVAANAGWYTVPDDSIDFPYGTDDAPVSASNMAPAFARRLIVLLGSDDIDPKDDLLQRDRNTDRQGKNRLSRGWHFFDQARDAADGAPFNWQLITVPGVAHEHEEMAKAALPLLQ
;
A
#
# COMPACT_ATOMS: atom_id res chain seq x y z
N VAL A 1 -3.59 32.53 -42.49
CA VAL A 1 -4.84 32.24 -43.21
C VAL A 1 -5.88 31.82 -42.19
N SER A 2 -6.98 32.55 -42.18
CA SER A 2 -8.03 32.76 -41.19
C SER A 2 -8.88 31.58 -40.84
N SER A 3 -9.39 31.60 -39.62
CA SER A 3 -10.54 30.93 -39.03
C SER A 3 -11.81 30.95 -39.90
N PRO A 4 -12.86 30.11 -39.63
CA PRO A 4 -13.96 30.70 -38.87
C PRO A 4 -14.64 29.80 -37.79
N ALA A 5 -15.23 30.52 -36.86
CA ALA A 5 -16.10 30.08 -35.78
C ALA A 5 -17.45 29.49 -36.29
N ARG A 6 -18.00 28.52 -35.53
CA ARG A 6 -19.43 28.12 -35.66
C ARG A 6 -20.11 28.21 -34.29
N THR A 7 -21.04 29.13 -34.21
CA THR A 7 -22.12 29.30 -33.23
C THR A 7 -23.20 28.27 -33.45
N HIS A 8 -23.69 27.63 -32.36
CA HIS A 8 -24.97 26.92 -32.36
C HIS A 8 -25.88 27.41 -31.23
N LEU A 9 -27.08 27.71 -31.67
CA LEU A 9 -28.24 28.31 -31.00
C LEU A 9 -28.88 27.37 -29.99
N SER A 10 -29.31 27.95 -28.86
CA SER A 10 -30.16 27.34 -27.83
C SER A 10 -31.61 27.26 -28.29
N ALA A 11 -32.28 26.14 -27.99
CA ALA A 11 -33.75 26.05 -28.04
C ALA A 11 -34.26 25.69 -26.64
N LEU A 12 -35.01 26.62 -26.05
CA LEU A 12 -35.82 26.42 -24.83
C LEU A 12 -37.13 25.69 -25.22
N LEU A 13 -37.48 24.65 -24.47
CA LEU A 13 -38.80 24.05 -24.50
C LEU A 13 -39.46 24.19 -23.11
N LEU A 14 -40.49 25.02 -23.03
CA LEU A 14 -41.41 25.16 -21.89
C LEU A 14 -42.50 24.09 -21.96
N ILE A 15 -42.67 23.28 -20.89
CA ILE A 15 -43.83 22.41 -20.72
C ILE A 15 -44.56 22.81 -19.43
N GLY A 16 -45.84 23.15 -19.60
CA GLY A 16 -46.69 23.67 -18.57
C GLY A 16 -47.21 22.62 -17.58
N LEU A 17 -47.43 23.09 -16.38
CA LEU A 17 -47.96 22.37 -15.22
C LEU A 17 -49.49 22.52 -15.18
N ALA A 18 -50.23 21.41 -15.27
CA ALA A 18 -51.68 21.38 -15.02
C ALA A 18 -51.95 20.90 -13.58
N TRP A 19 -52.66 21.75 -12.81
CA TRP A 19 -53.17 21.44 -11.48
C TRP A 19 -54.57 20.80 -11.59
N LEU A 20 -54.72 19.60 -11.03
CA LEU A 20 -56.01 18.99 -10.76
C LEU A 20 -56.27 19.04 -9.23
N THR A 21 -57.25 19.82 -8.83
CA THR A 21 -57.79 19.84 -7.47
C THR A 21 -58.92 18.81 -7.34
N VAL A 22 -58.75 17.85 -6.41
CA VAL A 22 -59.84 16.95 -5.99
C VAL A 22 -60.31 17.38 -4.59
N SER A 23 -61.53 17.83 -4.49
CA SER A 23 -62.23 18.08 -3.26
C SER A 23 -62.83 16.80 -2.68
N CYS A 24 -62.50 16.42 -1.48
CA CYS A 24 -63.18 15.38 -0.71
C CYS A 24 -63.89 16.00 0.48
N THR A 25 -65.23 15.83 0.49
CA THR A 25 -66.12 16.17 1.60
C THR A 25 -65.98 15.17 2.75
N SER A 26 -65.83 15.66 3.95
CA SER A 26 -65.74 14.83 5.17
C SER A 26 -67.11 14.70 5.82
N THR A 27 -67.49 13.47 6.18
CA THR A 27 -68.59 13.14 7.08
C THR A 27 -68.03 12.78 8.46
N PRO A 28 -68.66 13.23 9.59
CA PRO A 28 -68.15 12.89 10.91
C PRO A 28 -68.58 11.48 11.34
N GLY A 29 -67.60 10.67 11.71
CA GLY A 29 -67.79 9.35 12.33
C GLY A 29 -67.38 9.36 13.80
N GLU A 30 -68.05 8.57 14.63
CA GLU A 30 -67.96 8.44 16.09
C GLU A 30 -66.56 8.08 16.60
N PRO A 31 -66.25 8.39 17.89
CA PRO A 31 -64.94 8.10 18.45
C PRO A 31 -64.74 6.60 18.78
N VAL A 32 -63.85 5.95 18.12
CA VAL A 32 -63.39 4.61 18.48
C VAL A 32 -62.33 4.71 19.59
N HIS A 33 -62.64 4.04 20.69
CA HIS A 33 -61.70 3.87 21.81
C HIS A 33 -60.54 2.93 21.37
N VAL A 34 -59.33 3.48 21.18
CA VAL A 34 -58.15 2.68 20.87
C VAL A 34 -57.35 2.49 22.17
N GLU A 35 -57.25 1.23 22.64
CA GLU A 35 -56.31 0.86 23.70
C GLU A 35 -54.89 1.11 23.25
N PRO A 36 -53.97 1.54 24.17
CA PRO A 36 -52.58 1.75 23.80
C PRO A 36 -51.87 0.41 23.54
N THR A 37 -51.50 0.20 22.28
CA THR A 37 -50.58 -0.87 21.89
C THR A 37 -49.21 -0.65 22.57
N PRO A 38 -48.56 -1.70 23.09
CA PRO A 38 -47.25 -1.57 23.70
C PRO A 38 -46.22 -1.03 22.67
N SER A 39 -45.57 0.03 23.09
CA SER A 39 -44.47 0.65 22.37
C SER A 39 -43.42 -0.41 22.04
N THR A 40 -43.27 -0.74 20.77
CA THR A 40 -42.13 -1.52 20.28
C THR A 40 -40.88 -0.70 20.59
N SER A 41 -40.02 -1.25 21.42
CA SER A 41 -38.71 -0.66 21.70
C SER A 41 -38.03 -0.40 20.37
N ALA A 42 -37.55 0.84 20.19
CA ALA A 42 -36.67 1.15 19.09
C ALA A 42 -35.50 0.16 19.15
N SER A 43 -35.36 -0.64 18.12
CA SER A 43 -34.15 -1.41 17.90
C SER A 43 -33.00 -0.40 17.84
N ASP A 44 -31.98 -0.61 18.64
CA ASP A 44 -30.71 0.10 18.49
C ASP A 44 -30.33 0.10 17.01
N PRO A 45 -29.82 1.21 16.47
CA PRO A 45 -29.30 1.23 15.12
C PRO A 45 -28.28 0.10 15.03
N ALA A 46 -28.42 -0.73 13.98
CA ALA A 46 -27.42 -1.74 13.69
C ALA A 46 -26.04 -1.09 13.71
N PRO A 47 -25.00 -1.73 14.28
CA PRO A 47 -23.68 -1.13 14.31
C PRO A 47 -23.28 -0.73 12.89
N GLU A 48 -22.77 0.50 12.77
CA GLU A 48 -22.27 1.04 11.52
C GLU A 48 -21.36 -0.02 10.91
N SER A 49 -21.62 -0.45 9.68
CA SER A 49 -21.05 -1.70 9.16
C SER A 49 -19.55 -1.58 9.10
N ALA A 50 -18.83 -2.51 9.77
CA ALA A 50 -17.38 -2.58 9.76
C ALA A 50 -16.83 -2.48 8.32
N ILE A 51 -15.78 -1.69 8.12
CA ILE A 51 -15.14 -1.48 6.82
C ILE A 51 -14.50 -2.76 6.30
N VAL A 52 -13.92 -3.58 7.19
CA VAL A 52 -13.36 -4.90 6.87
C VAL A 52 -14.31 -5.98 7.38
N ARG A 53 -14.71 -6.88 6.49
CA ARG A 53 -15.58 -8.03 6.77
C ARG A 53 -14.94 -9.29 6.21
N ALA A 54 -15.33 -10.45 6.74
CA ALA A 54 -14.92 -11.73 6.18
C ALA A 54 -15.14 -11.79 4.66
N GLY A 55 -14.17 -12.35 3.95
CA GLY A 55 -14.18 -12.48 2.50
C GLY A 55 -13.32 -11.45 1.76
N LEU A 56 -13.66 -11.20 0.51
CA LEU A 56 -12.89 -10.35 -0.41
C LEU A 56 -13.65 -9.07 -0.70
N ASP A 57 -13.03 -7.92 -0.44
CA ASP A 57 -13.58 -6.62 -0.83
C ASP A 57 -12.46 -5.57 -0.97
N ASP A 58 -12.82 -4.31 -1.04
CA ASP A 58 -11.92 -3.17 -0.97
C ASP A 58 -12.55 -2.02 -0.20
N PHE A 59 -11.70 -1.16 0.33
CA PHE A 59 -12.11 0.12 0.90
C PHE A 59 -11.16 1.24 0.48
N ARG A 60 -11.57 2.48 0.70
CA ARG A 60 -10.75 3.65 0.42
C ARG A 60 -10.27 4.24 1.76
N PHE A 61 -8.98 4.15 1.99
CA PHE A 61 -8.30 4.75 3.12
C PHE A 61 -7.88 6.18 2.81
N ARG A 62 -8.09 7.11 3.73
CA ARG A 62 -7.59 8.48 3.66
C ARG A 62 -6.52 8.67 4.73
N PRO A 63 -5.26 8.89 4.35
CA PRO A 63 -4.22 9.24 5.30
C PRO A 63 -4.57 10.55 6.03
N ALA A 64 -4.06 10.74 7.22
CA ALA A 64 -4.18 12.02 7.93
C ALA A 64 -3.07 12.99 7.50
N GLY A 65 -3.27 14.27 7.78
CA GLY A 65 -2.27 15.32 7.56
C GLY A 65 -2.09 15.71 6.09
N PRO A 66 -0.85 16.00 5.63
CA PRO A 66 -0.59 16.53 4.29
C PRO A 66 -1.04 15.62 3.13
N LEU A 67 -1.27 14.33 3.39
CA LEU A 67 -1.69 13.34 2.40
C LEU A 67 -3.20 13.02 2.44
N GLU A 68 -4.01 13.80 3.16
CA GLU A 68 -5.46 13.55 3.31
C GLU A 68 -6.22 13.56 1.99
N ASP A 69 -5.76 14.32 1.01
CA ASP A 69 -6.33 14.42 -0.33
C ASP A 69 -5.82 13.33 -1.30
N ASN A 70 -4.87 12.48 -0.86
CA ASN A 70 -4.32 11.38 -1.65
C ASN A 70 -4.79 10.01 -1.11
N PRO A 71 -6.05 9.63 -1.33
CA PRO A 71 -6.60 8.39 -0.78
C PRO A 71 -5.97 7.15 -1.42
N VAL A 72 -5.81 6.12 -0.61
CA VAL A 72 -5.30 4.80 -1.04
C VAL A 72 -6.46 3.82 -1.10
N LYS A 73 -6.64 3.14 -2.22
CA LYS A 73 -7.54 2.02 -2.33
C LYS A 73 -6.88 0.78 -1.71
N VAL A 74 -7.54 0.13 -0.78
CA VAL A 74 -7.00 -1.07 -0.11
C VAL A 74 -7.83 -2.28 -0.51
N TRP A 75 -7.23 -3.16 -1.30
CA TRP A 75 -7.78 -4.48 -1.59
C TRP A 75 -7.49 -5.39 -0.42
N TYR A 76 -8.46 -6.18 0.06
CA TYR A 76 -8.22 -7.08 1.18
C TYR A 76 -8.82 -8.47 1.00
N SER A 77 -8.33 -9.40 1.82
CA SER A 77 -8.91 -10.69 2.10
C SER A 77 -8.90 -10.90 3.61
N ALA A 78 -10.08 -11.11 4.20
CA ALA A 78 -10.23 -11.34 5.63
C ALA A 78 -10.77 -12.74 5.89
N PRO A 79 -10.22 -13.47 6.87
CA PRO A 79 -10.73 -14.80 7.28
C PRO A 79 -12.13 -14.70 7.87
N GLU A 80 -12.82 -15.83 7.97
CA GLU A 80 -14.10 -15.94 8.66
C GLU A 80 -13.92 -15.85 10.18
N GLY A 81 -14.87 -15.27 10.88
CA GLY A 81 -14.89 -15.20 12.34
C GLY A 81 -14.39 -13.89 12.92
N SER A 82 -13.82 -13.94 14.12
CA SER A 82 -13.27 -12.76 14.80
C SER A 82 -11.96 -12.33 14.16
N LEU A 83 -11.79 -11.03 13.95
CA LEU A 83 -10.55 -10.43 13.47
C LEU A 83 -9.66 -9.85 14.60
N GLU A 84 -10.05 -10.06 15.86
CA GLU A 84 -9.40 -9.47 17.04
C GLU A 84 -7.92 -9.86 17.17
N ASP A 85 -7.58 -11.14 16.93
CA ASP A 85 -6.22 -11.67 17.11
C ASP A 85 -5.59 -12.16 15.79
N VAL A 86 -6.13 -11.77 14.62
CA VAL A 86 -5.59 -12.24 13.34
C VAL A 86 -4.29 -11.52 12.97
N PRO A 87 -3.26 -12.25 12.51
CA PRO A 87 -2.07 -11.66 11.95
C PRO A 87 -2.38 -10.79 10.72
N ILE A 88 -1.73 -9.65 10.61
CA ILE A 88 -1.90 -8.72 9.48
C ILE A 88 -0.70 -8.83 8.55
N LEU A 89 -0.97 -9.01 7.26
CA LEU A 89 0.00 -8.99 6.17
C LEU A 89 -0.31 -7.83 5.23
N ILE A 90 0.65 -6.92 5.05
CA ILE A 90 0.56 -5.82 4.09
C ILE A 90 1.44 -6.13 2.88
N VAL A 91 0.87 -6.02 1.68
CA VAL A 91 1.53 -6.37 0.41
C VAL A 91 1.60 -5.16 -0.51
N MET A 92 2.83 -4.79 -0.90
CA MET A 92 3.12 -3.66 -1.80
C MET A 92 3.29 -4.15 -3.24
N HIS A 93 2.49 -3.58 -4.14
CA HIS A 93 2.45 -3.95 -5.56
C HIS A 93 3.66 -3.46 -6.37
N GLY A 94 3.82 -3.98 -7.59
CA GLY A 94 4.84 -3.54 -8.56
C GLY A 94 4.51 -2.21 -9.27
N ALA A 95 5.31 -1.86 -10.27
CA ALA A 95 5.23 -0.61 -11.02
C ALA A 95 3.90 -0.41 -11.81
N GLN A 96 3.19 -1.49 -12.11
CA GLN A 96 1.89 -1.43 -12.80
C GLN A 96 0.74 -0.96 -11.89
N ARG A 97 0.99 -0.77 -10.59
CA ARG A 97 0.03 -0.27 -9.60
C ARG A 97 -1.25 -1.13 -9.48
N ASP A 98 -1.19 -2.42 -9.83
CA ASP A 98 -2.33 -3.33 -9.77
C ASP A 98 -2.39 -4.10 -8.43
N GLY A 99 -2.93 -3.44 -7.41
CA GLY A 99 -3.10 -4.05 -6.08
C GLY A 99 -4.04 -5.24 -6.11
N ARG A 100 -5.04 -5.23 -7.02
CA ARG A 100 -5.97 -6.34 -7.17
C ARG A 100 -5.30 -7.62 -7.66
N ALA A 101 -4.40 -7.52 -8.65
CA ALA A 101 -3.65 -8.68 -9.14
C ALA A 101 -2.77 -9.26 -8.02
N TYR A 102 -2.08 -8.41 -7.26
CA TYR A 102 -1.29 -8.86 -6.11
C TYR A 102 -2.15 -9.57 -5.06
N ARG A 103 -3.33 -9.04 -4.71
CA ARG A 103 -4.26 -9.77 -3.84
C ARG A 103 -4.60 -11.15 -4.39
N GLN A 104 -4.91 -11.25 -5.69
CA GLN A 104 -5.28 -12.52 -6.32
C GLN A 104 -4.20 -13.60 -6.19
N ASP A 105 -2.92 -13.23 -6.29
CA ASP A 105 -1.81 -14.18 -6.17
C ASP A 105 -1.63 -14.70 -4.73
N TRP A 106 -2.00 -13.89 -3.74
CA TRP A 106 -1.91 -14.30 -2.34
C TRP A 106 -3.09 -15.17 -1.88
N LEU A 107 -4.27 -15.10 -2.53
CA LEU A 107 -5.46 -15.86 -2.10
C LEU A 107 -5.22 -17.36 -1.96
N PRO A 108 -4.67 -18.08 -2.97
CA PRO A 108 -4.45 -19.52 -2.84
C PRO A 108 -3.39 -19.88 -1.78
N LEU A 109 -2.51 -18.93 -1.43
CA LEU A 109 -1.48 -19.11 -0.44
C LEU A 109 -2.00 -18.97 0.99
N LEU A 110 -3.12 -18.25 1.17
CA LEU A 110 -3.73 -17.93 2.46
C LEU A 110 -5.03 -18.71 2.74
N GLU A 111 -5.47 -19.61 1.84
CA GLU A 111 -6.75 -20.30 1.91
C GLU A 111 -6.98 -21.05 3.26
N ASP A 112 -5.91 -21.65 3.81
CA ASP A 112 -5.95 -22.38 5.07
C ASP A 112 -5.32 -21.59 6.25
N THR A 113 -5.29 -20.25 6.16
CA THR A 113 -4.69 -19.39 7.19
C THR A 113 -5.68 -18.37 7.73
N ASP A 114 -5.51 -17.98 9.00
CA ASP A 114 -6.28 -16.90 9.61
C ASP A 114 -5.57 -15.54 9.46
N VAL A 115 -5.07 -15.20 8.27
CA VAL A 115 -4.34 -13.94 8.01
C VAL A 115 -5.26 -12.91 7.37
N LEU A 116 -5.26 -11.69 7.90
CA LEU A 116 -5.84 -10.52 7.24
C LEU A 116 -4.81 -9.98 6.24
N LEU A 117 -5.12 -10.10 4.95
CA LEU A 117 -4.32 -9.54 3.86
C LEU A 117 -4.81 -8.15 3.50
N LEU A 118 -3.89 -7.18 3.46
CA LEU A 118 -4.13 -5.83 2.99
C LEU A 118 -3.19 -5.51 1.82
N VAL A 119 -3.72 -5.03 0.71
CA VAL A 119 -2.94 -4.63 -0.46
C VAL A 119 -3.29 -3.19 -0.82
N PRO A 120 -2.59 -2.21 -0.20
CA PRO A 120 -2.79 -0.80 -0.52
C PRO A 120 -2.31 -0.50 -1.94
N GLU A 121 -3.18 0.09 -2.75
CA GLU A 121 -2.93 0.48 -4.13
C GLU A 121 -2.60 1.97 -4.19
N PHE A 122 -1.31 2.29 -4.26
CA PHE A 122 -0.80 3.62 -4.51
C PHE A 122 -0.93 3.92 -6.00
N SER A 123 -2.11 4.38 -6.43
CA SER A 123 -2.38 4.66 -7.83
C SER A 123 -1.48 5.77 -8.38
N ASP A 124 -1.24 5.78 -9.68
CA ASP A 124 -0.39 6.79 -10.31
C ASP A 124 -1.07 8.18 -10.35
N ASP A 125 -2.40 8.21 -10.24
CA ASP A 125 -3.17 9.46 -10.14
C ASP A 125 -2.95 10.17 -8.78
N GLU A 126 -2.86 9.40 -7.68
CA GLU A 126 -2.72 9.94 -6.32
C GLU A 126 -1.24 9.98 -5.86
N TYR A 127 -0.42 9.06 -6.34
CA TYR A 127 1.00 8.91 -6.01
C TYR A 127 1.84 8.77 -7.30
N PRO A 128 1.98 9.85 -8.08
CA PRO A 128 2.57 9.79 -9.41
C PRO A 128 4.05 9.45 -9.41
N GLY A 129 4.46 8.66 -10.39
CA GLY A 129 5.86 8.37 -10.69
C GLY A 129 6.59 7.53 -9.65
N VAL A 130 7.89 7.48 -9.80
CA VAL A 130 8.81 6.75 -8.91
C VAL A 130 8.94 7.48 -7.58
N GLU A 131 8.97 8.80 -7.60
CA GLU A 131 9.20 9.68 -6.46
C GLU A 131 8.12 9.52 -5.39
N ALA A 132 6.86 9.53 -5.80
CA ALA A 132 5.75 9.46 -4.85
C ALA A 132 5.47 8.05 -4.33
N TYR A 133 5.95 6.99 -4.98
CA TYR A 133 5.78 5.60 -4.56
C TYR A 133 7.08 4.93 -4.17
N ASN A 134 7.93 4.55 -5.15
CA ASN A 134 9.13 3.75 -4.91
C ASN A 134 10.12 4.41 -3.93
N LEU A 135 10.24 5.75 -4.00
CA LEU A 135 11.08 6.58 -3.12
C LEU A 135 10.36 7.02 -1.84
N GLY A 136 9.08 6.67 -1.70
CA GLY A 136 8.33 6.99 -0.49
C GLY A 136 7.98 8.46 -0.33
N ARG A 137 8.00 9.26 -1.41
CA ARG A 137 7.78 10.72 -1.41
C ARG A 137 8.72 11.47 -0.44
N THR A 138 9.93 11.00 -0.30
CA THR A 138 10.90 11.56 0.65
C THR A 138 11.57 12.83 0.18
N ILE A 139 11.54 13.10 -1.13
CA ILE A 139 12.08 14.33 -1.77
C ILE A 139 11.00 15.04 -2.57
N ASP A 140 11.18 16.32 -2.78
CA ASP A 140 10.35 17.14 -3.68
C ASP A 140 10.93 17.22 -5.11
N ASP A 141 10.31 18.03 -5.96
CA ASP A 141 10.70 18.19 -7.36
C ASP A 141 12.06 18.90 -7.54
N ASP A 142 12.53 19.62 -6.51
CA ASP A 142 13.84 20.28 -6.50
C ASP A 142 14.94 19.36 -5.92
N GLY A 143 14.56 18.19 -5.39
CA GLY A 143 15.43 17.19 -4.75
C GLY A 143 15.66 17.45 -3.27
N ASP A 144 14.98 18.42 -2.67
CA ASP A 144 15.07 18.70 -1.24
C ASP A 144 14.22 17.69 -0.43
N LEU A 145 14.69 17.35 0.79
CA LEU A 145 13.98 16.43 1.69
C LEU A 145 12.64 17.03 2.14
N ARG A 146 11.57 16.25 1.99
CA ARG A 146 10.25 16.58 2.55
C ARG A 146 10.20 16.28 4.04
N PRO A 147 9.35 17.00 4.80
CA PRO A 147 8.98 16.60 6.15
C PRO A 147 8.46 15.15 6.20
N GLU A 148 8.76 14.43 7.28
CA GLU A 148 8.40 13.01 7.41
C GLU A 148 6.88 12.75 7.33
N ASP A 149 6.06 13.69 7.81
CA ASP A 149 4.59 13.62 7.73
C ASP A 149 4.03 13.77 6.30
N GLU A 150 4.87 14.15 5.33
CA GLU A 150 4.56 14.17 3.90
C GLU A 150 4.99 12.87 3.18
N TRP A 151 5.68 11.95 3.84
CA TRP A 151 6.16 10.74 3.19
C TRP A 151 5.04 9.73 2.96
N SER A 152 4.98 9.17 1.75
CA SER A 152 4.07 8.05 1.47
C SER A 152 4.44 6.77 2.21
N LEU A 153 5.67 6.67 2.72
CA LEU A 153 6.08 5.58 3.62
C LEU A 153 5.21 5.54 4.87
N GLY A 154 4.96 6.69 5.50
CA GLY A 154 4.14 6.82 6.71
C GLY A 154 2.68 6.38 6.56
N VAL A 155 2.17 6.33 5.31
CA VAL A 155 0.80 5.87 5.03
C VAL A 155 0.57 4.42 5.48
N ILE A 156 1.61 3.58 5.47
CA ILE A 156 1.51 2.18 5.90
C ILE A 156 1.23 2.07 7.41
N GLU A 157 1.92 2.88 8.22
CA GLU A 157 1.68 2.93 9.67
C GLU A 157 0.29 3.46 10.00
N GLN A 158 -0.16 4.52 9.30
CA GLN A 158 -1.49 5.08 9.46
C GLN A 158 -2.59 4.10 9.02
N LEU A 159 -2.37 3.34 7.94
CA LEU A 159 -3.29 2.30 7.49
C LEU A 159 -3.41 1.17 8.53
N PHE A 160 -2.28 0.76 9.10
CA PHE A 160 -2.28 -0.27 10.15
C PHE A 160 -3.08 0.19 11.37
N ASP A 161 -2.86 1.41 11.89
CA ASP A 161 -3.66 1.97 13.00
C ASP A 161 -5.15 1.99 12.67
N TYR A 162 -5.48 2.52 11.49
CA TYR A 162 -6.87 2.60 11.04
C TYR A 162 -7.56 1.24 11.00
N VAL A 163 -6.89 0.21 10.44
CA VAL A 163 -7.47 -1.13 10.36
C VAL A 163 -7.61 -1.78 11.73
N VAL A 164 -6.58 -1.66 12.59
CA VAL A 164 -6.62 -2.19 13.97
C VAL A 164 -7.80 -1.59 14.75
N ASP A 165 -8.00 -0.27 14.66
CA ASP A 165 -9.10 0.43 15.33
C ASP A 165 -10.48 -0.01 14.78
N GLU A 166 -10.62 -0.10 13.46
CA GLU A 166 -11.89 -0.44 12.79
C GLU A 166 -12.38 -1.86 13.05
N ILE A 167 -11.46 -2.82 13.18
CA ILE A 167 -11.80 -4.22 13.42
C ILE A 167 -11.69 -4.61 14.90
N GLY A 168 -11.26 -3.71 15.78
CA GLY A 168 -11.01 -3.97 17.20
C GLY A 168 -9.89 -5.00 17.42
N SER A 169 -8.84 -4.99 16.58
CA SER A 169 -7.73 -5.91 16.67
C SER A 169 -6.80 -5.58 17.83
N THR A 170 -6.19 -6.64 18.42
CA THR A 170 -5.12 -6.52 19.42
C THR A 170 -3.72 -6.55 18.81
N ALA A 171 -3.61 -6.63 17.48
CA ALA A 171 -2.34 -6.67 16.78
C ALA A 171 -1.49 -5.42 17.07
N ASN A 172 -0.22 -5.65 17.41
CA ASN A 172 0.76 -4.58 17.68
C ASN A 172 1.81 -4.47 16.57
N ASP A 173 1.81 -5.39 15.62
CA ASP A 173 2.75 -5.46 14.51
C ASP A 173 2.09 -6.11 13.28
N TYR A 174 2.79 -6.02 12.16
CA TYR A 174 2.39 -6.64 10.90
C TYR A 174 3.59 -7.21 10.14
N ALA A 175 3.33 -8.11 9.20
CA ALA A 175 4.31 -8.53 8.20
C ALA A 175 4.17 -7.65 6.96
N LEU A 176 5.31 -7.29 6.32
CA LEU A 176 5.35 -6.44 5.14
C LEU A 176 6.05 -7.18 3.98
N PHE A 177 5.40 -7.25 2.84
CA PHE A 177 5.97 -7.81 1.62
C PHE A 177 5.89 -6.78 0.49
N GLY A 178 6.91 -6.72 -0.35
CA GLY A 178 6.87 -5.96 -1.59
C GLY A 178 7.63 -6.64 -2.71
N HIS A 179 7.12 -6.51 -3.93
CA HIS A 179 7.75 -7.04 -5.12
C HIS A 179 8.05 -5.93 -6.12
N SER A 180 9.21 -6.00 -6.81
CA SER A 180 9.60 -5.04 -7.83
C SER A 180 9.63 -3.59 -7.32
N ALA A 181 8.75 -2.68 -7.78
CA ALA A 181 8.59 -1.33 -7.24
C ALA A 181 8.17 -1.36 -5.76
N GLY A 182 7.30 -2.30 -5.35
CA GLY A 182 6.96 -2.52 -3.95
C GLY A 182 8.14 -2.95 -3.10
N ALA A 183 9.09 -3.72 -3.63
CA ALA A 183 10.32 -4.04 -2.94
C ALA A 183 11.25 -2.83 -2.80
N GLN A 184 11.22 -1.90 -3.77
CA GLN A 184 11.91 -0.61 -3.67
C GLN A 184 11.30 0.26 -2.56
N PHE A 185 9.98 0.23 -2.39
CA PHE A 185 9.31 0.87 -1.27
C PHE A 185 9.70 0.21 0.06
N VAL A 186 9.62 -1.13 0.15
CA VAL A 186 9.82 -1.88 1.39
C VAL A 186 11.23 -1.73 1.96
N HIS A 187 12.29 -1.79 1.14
CA HIS A 187 13.64 -1.63 1.69
C HIS A 187 13.86 -0.20 2.21
N ARG A 188 13.38 0.85 1.50
CA ARG A 188 13.45 2.23 1.98
C ARG A 188 12.58 2.47 3.20
N PHE A 189 11.43 1.81 3.27
CA PHE A 189 10.60 1.83 4.48
C PHE A 189 11.38 1.36 5.71
N ILE A 190 12.14 0.27 5.59
CA ILE A 190 12.99 -0.23 6.69
C ILE A 190 14.18 0.70 6.95
N GLU A 191 14.79 1.25 5.91
CA GLU A 191 15.92 2.17 6.03
C GLU A 191 15.55 3.50 6.72
N PHE A 192 14.39 4.07 6.37
CA PHE A 192 14.03 5.43 6.78
C PHE A 192 13.03 5.46 7.94
N MET A 193 12.31 4.36 8.20
CA MET A 193 11.33 4.23 9.29
C MET A 193 11.64 3.03 10.21
N PRO A 194 12.82 3.00 10.85
CA PRO A 194 13.24 1.84 11.66
C PRO A 194 12.35 1.61 12.89
N GLU A 195 11.60 2.62 13.33
CA GLU A 195 10.64 2.52 14.45
C GLU A 195 9.27 1.95 14.02
N SER A 196 9.09 1.62 12.73
CA SER A 196 7.85 1.04 12.21
C SER A 196 7.49 -0.28 12.92
N ARG A 197 6.19 -0.64 12.86
CA ARG A 197 5.68 -1.88 13.47
C ARG A 197 5.79 -3.12 12.55
N ALA A 198 6.49 -3.00 11.41
CA ALA A 198 6.80 -4.14 10.57
C ALA A 198 7.71 -5.13 11.31
N ARG A 199 7.19 -6.24 11.87
CA ARG A 199 8.00 -7.27 12.59
C ARG A 199 8.96 -8.01 11.67
N VAL A 200 8.61 -8.12 10.40
CA VAL A 200 9.42 -8.68 9.33
C VAL A 200 9.03 -8.00 8.02
N ALA A 201 10.04 -7.68 7.21
CA ALA A 201 9.84 -7.15 5.87
C ALA A 201 10.55 -8.02 4.83
N VAL A 202 9.90 -8.25 3.69
CA VAL A 202 10.47 -8.97 2.55
C VAL A 202 10.46 -8.06 1.33
N ALA A 203 11.64 -7.72 0.83
CA ALA A 203 11.84 -6.97 -0.40
C ALA A 203 12.24 -7.93 -1.54
N ALA A 204 11.27 -8.28 -2.40
CA ALA A 204 11.43 -9.28 -3.45
C ALA A 204 11.74 -8.64 -4.81
N ASN A 205 12.84 -9.01 -5.43
CA ASN A 205 13.25 -8.62 -6.79
C ASN A 205 13.16 -7.11 -7.07
N ALA A 206 13.66 -6.25 -6.17
CA ALA A 206 13.67 -4.82 -6.41
C ALA A 206 14.44 -4.45 -7.68
N GLY A 207 13.93 -3.47 -8.41
CA GLY A 207 14.56 -3.02 -9.65
C GLY A 207 15.92 -2.37 -9.44
N TRP A 208 16.11 -1.67 -8.33
CA TRP A 208 17.33 -1.04 -7.83
C TRP A 208 17.15 -0.61 -6.37
N TYR A 209 18.23 -0.19 -5.70
CA TYR A 209 18.26 0.03 -4.27
C TYR A 209 18.86 1.40 -3.91
N THR A 210 18.50 1.93 -2.75
CA THR A 210 19.29 2.94 -2.04
C THR A 210 20.37 2.19 -1.27
N VAL A 211 21.61 2.30 -1.72
CA VAL A 211 22.73 1.57 -1.10
C VAL A 211 23.25 2.39 0.08
N PRO A 212 23.52 1.80 1.27
CA PRO A 212 24.08 2.50 2.40
C PRO A 212 25.53 2.98 2.15
N ASP A 213 25.67 4.04 1.37
CA ASP A 213 26.95 4.65 0.98
C ASP A 213 26.78 6.16 0.80
N ASP A 214 27.34 6.94 1.75
CA ASP A 214 27.30 8.42 1.75
C ASP A 214 28.22 9.04 0.67
N SER A 215 28.85 8.26 -0.19
CA SER A 215 29.59 8.75 -1.36
C SER A 215 28.77 8.70 -2.66
N ILE A 216 27.54 8.23 -2.58
CA ILE A 216 26.61 8.09 -3.70
C ILE A 216 25.35 8.89 -3.40
N ASP A 217 25.02 9.79 -4.33
CA ASP A 217 23.84 10.65 -4.22
C ASP A 217 22.54 9.83 -4.08
N PHE A 218 21.63 10.29 -3.24
CA PHE A 218 20.26 9.77 -3.21
C PHE A 218 19.59 10.01 -4.59
N PRO A 219 18.78 9.10 -5.13
CA PRO A 219 18.20 7.94 -4.44
C PRO A 219 18.99 6.62 -4.57
N TYR A 220 20.18 6.62 -5.16
CA TYR A 220 20.98 5.39 -5.38
C TYR A 220 21.93 5.06 -4.23
N GLY A 221 22.26 6.04 -3.42
CA GLY A 221 23.02 5.95 -2.19
C GLY A 221 22.39 6.85 -1.12
N THR A 222 23.15 7.14 -0.06
CA THR A 222 22.65 7.84 1.13
C THR A 222 23.18 9.25 1.29
N ASP A 223 23.91 9.81 0.30
CA ASP A 223 24.25 11.24 0.31
C ASP A 223 22.97 12.05 0.03
N ASP A 224 22.65 13.00 0.91
CA ASP A 224 21.39 13.76 0.93
C ASP A 224 20.11 12.91 1.06
N ALA A 225 20.21 11.65 1.54
CA ALA A 225 19.06 10.82 1.87
C ALA A 225 18.44 11.20 3.23
N PRO A 226 17.18 10.77 3.52
CA PRO A 226 16.57 10.93 4.84
C PRO A 226 17.41 10.41 6.00
N VAL A 227 18.16 9.33 5.79
CA VAL A 227 19.06 8.72 6.77
C VAL A 227 20.40 8.44 6.10
N SER A 228 21.49 8.96 6.66
CA SER A 228 22.85 8.65 6.19
C SER A 228 23.28 7.24 6.56
N ALA A 229 24.22 6.65 5.80
CA ALA A 229 24.76 5.32 6.07
C ALA A 229 25.27 5.16 7.52
N SER A 230 25.89 6.20 8.06
CA SER A 230 26.41 6.21 9.44
C SER A 230 25.32 6.14 10.53
N ASN A 231 24.06 6.43 10.19
CA ASN A 231 22.91 6.42 11.10
C ASN A 231 21.97 5.24 10.88
N MET A 232 22.29 4.28 10.00
CA MET A 232 21.43 3.14 9.67
C MET A 232 21.46 1.98 10.67
N ALA A 233 22.22 2.04 11.75
CA ALA A 233 22.26 0.96 12.74
C ALA A 233 20.87 0.52 13.26
N PRO A 234 19.89 1.41 13.51
CA PRO A 234 18.52 0.98 13.85
C PRO A 234 17.83 0.18 12.72
N ALA A 235 18.02 0.56 11.47
CA ALA A 235 17.48 -0.15 10.32
C ALA A 235 18.13 -1.53 10.15
N PHE A 236 19.45 -1.64 10.32
CA PHE A 236 20.16 -2.93 10.27
C PHE A 236 19.72 -3.91 11.35
N ALA A 237 19.24 -3.41 12.49
CA ALA A 237 18.68 -4.23 13.56
C ALA A 237 17.27 -4.76 13.24
N ARG A 238 16.59 -4.25 12.21
CA ARG A 238 15.27 -4.72 11.76
C ARG A 238 15.39 -6.03 10.97
N ARG A 239 14.33 -6.83 10.96
CA ARG A 239 14.30 -8.08 10.17
C ARG A 239 13.88 -7.74 8.74
N LEU A 240 14.85 -7.52 7.85
CA LEU A 240 14.65 -7.37 6.40
C LEU A 240 15.18 -8.61 5.67
N ILE A 241 14.36 -9.14 4.75
CA ILE A 241 14.77 -10.22 3.86
C ILE A 241 14.81 -9.69 2.43
N VAL A 242 15.99 -9.65 1.85
CA VAL A 242 16.21 -9.41 0.43
C VAL A 242 16.00 -10.73 -0.29
N LEU A 243 14.85 -10.87 -0.97
CA LEU A 243 14.44 -12.11 -1.63
C LEU A 243 14.65 -11.98 -3.14
N LEU A 244 15.47 -12.86 -3.74
CA LEU A 244 15.90 -12.73 -5.13
C LEU A 244 15.58 -13.99 -5.92
N GLY A 245 14.90 -13.84 -7.07
CA GLY A 245 14.76 -14.92 -8.04
C GLY A 245 16.08 -15.21 -8.74
N SER A 246 16.53 -16.48 -8.79
CA SER A 246 17.81 -16.85 -9.40
C SER A 246 17.87 -16.57 -10.90
N ASP A 247 16.71 -16.55 -11.55
CA ASP A 247 16.56 -16.39 -13.00
C ASP A 247 16.13 -14.97 -13.39
N ASP A 248 16.02 -14.02 -12.41
CA ASP A 248 15.79 -12.58 -12.68
C ASP A 248 17.08 -11.88 -13.12
N ILE A 249 17.62 -12.38 -14.23
CA ILE A 249 18.94 -12.03 -14.77
C ILE A 249 18.91 -11.38 -16.15
N ASP A 250 17.71 -11.08 -16.70
CA ASP A 250 17.60 -10.44 -18.01
C ASP A 250 18.00 -8.95 -17.93
N PRO A 251 19.10 -8.54 -18.56
CA PRO A 251 19.53 -7.15 -18.58
C PRO A 251 18.75 -6.28 -19.57
N LYS A 252 17.81 -6.87 -20.33
CA LYS A 252 16.99 -6.22 -21.35
C LYS A 252 15.50 -6.21 -21.01
N ASP A 253 15.14 -6.63 -19.80
CA ASP A 253 13.76 -6.51 -19.33
C ASP A 253 13.29 -5.06 -19.43
N ASP A 254 12.12 -4.84 -20.08
CA ASP A 254 11.59 -3.52 -20.40
C ASP A 254 11.24 -2.70 -19.15
N LEU A 255 10.99 -3.35 -18.01
CA LEU A 255 10.71 -2.72 -16.71
C LEU A 255 11.98 -2.53 -15.86
N LEU A 256 13.13 -2.98 -16.32
CA LEU A 256 14.38 -2.81 -15.61
C LEU A 256 15.00 -1.44 -15.94
N GLN A 257 14.99 -0.52 -15.00
CA GLN A 257 15.67 0.77 -15.17
C GLN A 257 17.15 0.57 -15.47
N ARG A 258 17.63 1.22 -16.53
CA ARG A 258 19.03 1.15 -17.00
C ARG A 258 19.60 2.54 -17.18
N ASP A 259 20.51 2.89 -16.30
CA ASP A 259 21.32 4.11 -16.32
C ASP A 259 22.67 3.82 -15.67
N ARG A 260 23.54 4.85 -15.61
CA ARG A 260 24.88 4.71 -15.06
C ARG A 260 24.89 4.28 -13.59
N ASN A 261 23.92 4.76 -12.79
CA ASN A 261 23.88 4.52 -11.35
C ASN A 261 23.32 3.13 -11.04
N THR A 262 22.20 2.76 -11.68
CA THR A 262 21.64 1.41 -11.53
C THR A 262 22.57 0.34 -12.09
N ASP A 263 23.31 0.64 -13.17
CA ASP A 263 24.29 -0.28 -13.76
C ASP A 263 25.54 -0.51 -12.89
N ARG A 264 25.86 0.44 -11.98
CA ARG A 264 26.91 0.23 -10.96
C ARG A 264 26.50 -0.80 -9.92
N GLN A 265 25.20 -0.85 -9.58
CA GLN A 265 24.66 -1.88 -8.66
C GLN A 265 24.66 -3.27 -9.34
N GLY A 266 24.44 -3.33 -10.65
CA GLY A 266 24.41 -4.58 -11.41
C GLY A 266 23.63 -4.45 -12.71
N LYS A 267 23.76 -5.44 -13.59
CA LYS A 267 23.12 -5.43 -14.91
C LYS A 267 21.71 -6.05 -14.92
N ASN A 268 21.30 -6.65 -13.82
CA ASN A 268 20.00 -7.30 -13.61
C ASN A 268 19.62 -7.24 -12.12
N ARG A 269 18.37 -7.58 -11.80
CA ARG A 269 17.84 -7.45 -10.42
C ARG A 269 18.56 -8.36 -9.44
N LEU A 270 18.89 -9.59 -9.84
CA LEU A 270 19.66 -10.52 -9.00
C LEU A 270 20.99 -9.90 -8.56
N SER A 271 21.79 -9.39 -9.51
CA SER A 271 23.10 -8.81 -9.20
C SER A 271 22.98 -7.53 -8.36
N ARG A 272 21.93 -6.73 -8.57
CA ARG A 272 21.67 -5.50 -7.77
C ARG A 272 21.31 -5.83 -6.33
N GLY A 273 20.51 -6.87 -6.10
CA GLY A 273 20.15 -7.31 -4.75
C GLY A 273 21.34 -7.85 -3.98
N TRP A 274 22.22 -8.61 -4.62
CA TRP A 274 23.49 -9.05 -4.04
C TRP A 274 24.39 -7.87 -3.66
N HIS A 275 24.56 -6.90 -4.57
CA HIS A 275 25.34 -5.70 -4.33
C HIS A 275 24.81 -4.91 -3.14
N PHE A 276 23.50 -4.66 -3.10
CA PHE A 276 22.84 -3.96 -2.00
C PHE A 276 23.09 -4.63 -0.65
N PHE A 277 22.86 -5.94 -0.59
CA PHE A 277 23.03 -6.69 0.66
C PHE A 277 24.49 -6.70 1.14
N ASP A 278 25.46 -6.86 0.23
CA ASP A 278 26.88 -6.84 0.57
C ASP A 278 27.30 -5.45 1.09
N GLN A 279 26.89 -4.37 0.43
CA GLN A 279 27.16 -3.01 0.88
C GLN A 279 26.51 -2.70 2.24
N ALA A 280 25.28 -3.13 2.46
CA ALA A 280 24.60 -2.94 3.74
C ALA A 280 25.31 -3.70 4.88
N ARG A 281 25.75 -4.92 4.63
CA ARG A 281 26.52 -5.70 5.61
C ARG A 281 27.87 -5.03 5.95
N ASP A 282 28.55 -4.51 4.94
CA ASP A 282 29.81 -3.82 5.12
C ASP A 282 29.62 -2.49 5.87
N ALA A 283 28.55 -1.73 5.57
CA ALA A 283 28.18 -0.49 6.25
C ALA A 283 27.77 -0.69 7.71
N ALA A 284 27.27 -1.88 8.07
CA ALA A 284 26.93 -2.20 9.45
C ALA A 284 28.16 -2.22 10.40
N ASP A 285 29.37 -2.43 9.90
CA ASP A 285 30.67 -2.33 10.60
C ASP A 285 30.66 -2.92 12.03
N GLY A 286 30.07 -4.12 12.18
CA GLY A 286 29.95 -4.83 13.46
C GLY A 286 28.77 -4.43 14.35
N ALA A 287 27.90 -3.52 13.92
CA ALA A 287 26.59 -3.30 14.54
C ALA A 287 25.69 -4.55 14.37
N PRO A 288 24.61 -4.71 15.17
CA PRO A 288 23.63 -5.75 14.94
C PRO A 288 23.09 -5.68 13.52
N PHE A 289 23.15 -6.81 12.78
CA PHE A 289 22.69 -6.91 11.40
C PHE A 289 21.76 -8.09 11.25
N ASN A 290 20.44 -7.82 11.18
CA ASN A 290 19.37 -8.83 11.11
C ASN A 290 18.81 -8.99 9.69
N TRP A 291 19.43 -8.35 8.70
CA TRP A 291 19.04 -8.54 7.30
C TRP A 291 19.50 -9.91 6.80
N GLN A 292 18.72 -10.49 5.91
CA GLN A 292 19.00 -11.78 5.29
C GLN A 292 18.88 -11.64 3.78
N LEU A 293 19.71 -12.41 3.05
CA LEU A 293 19.57 -12.56 1.61
C LEU A 293 19.22 -14.00 1.31
N ILE A 294 18.13 -14.19 0.57
CA ILE A 294 17.64 -15.51 0.16
C ILE A 294 17.44 -15.50 -1.35
N THR A 295 17.96 -16.53 -2.03
CA THR A 295 17.76 -16.72 -3.47
C THR A 295 16.75 -17.84 -3.70
N VAL A 296 15.73 -17.59 -4.52
CA VAL A 296 14.68 -18.56 -4.90
C VAL A 296 15.11 -19.24 -6.21
N PRO A 297 15.42 -20.53 -6.20
CA PRO A 297 15.92 -21.22 -7.38
C PRO A 297 14.87 -21.32 -8.50
N GLY A 298 15.26 -21.01 -9.76
CA GLY A 298 14.43 -21.18 -10.93
C GLY A 298 13.29 -20.19 -11.09
N VAL A 299 13.25 -19.13 -10.28
CA VAL A 299 12.25 -18.06 -10.37
C VAL A 299 12.90 -16.81 -10.98
N ALA A 300 12.22 -16.17 -11.94
CA ALA A 300 12.64 -14.89 -12.50
C ALA A 300 11.88 -13.72 -11.84
N HIS A 301 11.10 -12.95 -12.59
CA HIS A 301 10.43 -11.74 -12.06
C HIS A 301 8.93 -11.95 -11.78
N GLU A 302 8.49 -13.17 -11.64
CA GLU A 302 7.10 -13.51 -11.39
C GLU A 302 6.69 -13.24 -9.94
N HIS A 303 5.74 -12.32 -9.72
CA HIS A 303 5.33 -11.93 -8.36
C HIS A 303 4.59 -13.04 -7.62
N GLU A 304 3.84 -13.91 -8.32
CA GLU A 304 3.16 -15.09 -7.75
C GLU A 304 4.16 -16.07 -7.12
N GLU A 305 5.22 -16.44 -7.84
CA GLU A 305 6.24 -17.37 -7.36
C GLU A 305 7.08 -16.76 -6.22
N MET A 306 7.32 -15.43 -6.28
CA MET A 306 7.99 -14.72 -5.19
C MET A 306 7.12 -14.63 -3.94
N ALA A 307 5.79 -14.43 -4.07
CA ALA A 307 4.84 -14.45 -2.95
C ALA A 307 4.82 -15.82 -2.27
N LYS A 308 4.76 -16.90 -3.05
CA LYS A 308 4.82 -18.28 -2.55
C LYS A 308 6.11 -18.56 -1.78
N ALA A 309 7.25 -18.09 -2.26
CA ALA A 309 8.54 -18.24 -1.59
C ALA A 309 8.62 -17.35 -0.32
N ALA A 310 7.94 -16.21 -0.28
CA ALA A 310 7.93 -15.29 0.84
C ALA A 310 7.05 -15.73 2.01
N LEU A 311 5.92 -16.43 1.76
CA LEU A 311 4.94 -16.78 2.79
C LEU A 311 5.57 -17.42 4.05
N PRO A 312 6.43 -18.45 3.97
CA PRO A 312 7.04 -19.05 5.16
C PRO A 312 8.02 -18.11 5.90
N LEU A 313 8.46 -17.02 5.28
CA LEU A 313 9.40 -16.05 5.84
C LEU A 313 8.68 -14.94 6.62
N LEU A 314 7.39 -14.75 6.38
CA LEU A 314 6.54 -13.71 6.95
C LEU A 314 5.83 -14.13 8.26
N GLN A 315 5.96 -15.38 8.64
CA GLN A 315 5.41 -15.95 9.86
C GLN A 315 6.22 -15.64 11.12
#